data_2852d016861260599e8c97f28934058a
#
_entry.id   2852d016861260599e8c97f28934058a
#
_cell.length_a   1.000
_cell.length_b   1.000
_cell.length_c   1.000
_cell.angle_alpha   90.00
_cell.angle_beta   90.00
_cell.angle_gamma   90.00
#
_symmetry.space_group_name_H-M   'P 1'
#
loop_
_entity.id
_entity.type
_entity.pdbx_description
1 polymer ?
#
loop_
_entity_poly.entity_id
_entity_poly.type
_entity_poly.pdbx_seq_one_letter_code
_entity_poly.pdbx_strand_id
1 'polypeptide(L)'
;MTVISEHEMLADHTTLRVGGVADRIVLATTELEIINTVRECDEKEIPLLILGGGSNVVISDDGFRGTVLLIRTSGYEVASDACSGAMVTVQAGTDWDEFVQEAISKEWYGIEALSGIPGTVGATPIQNVGAYGQDVSQTIAHVRTYDREKREIKTFYFADCQFGYRTSIFKTNPGRFVILQVAFQLRLGDHSAPIEYAELAKNLGVEVGKRSKTVLVREEVLKLRNSKGMVLNELDHDTWSVGSFFTNPILGASTQIPAQCPRWEQADGRVKLSAAWLVENSGSPKGFGVNEKATLSNKHSLAITNRGNATASDVLELANHVQEKVFAQFGIKLEIEPNLIGNF
;
A
#
# COMPACT_ATOMS: atom_id res chain seq x y z
N MET A 1 19.75 9.71 -17.41
CA MET A 1 18.49 10.27 -16.85
C MET A 1 17.54 10.51 -17.99
N THR A 2 16.42 9.81 -18.03
CA THR A 2 15.38 10.09 -19.02
C THR A 2 14.35 11.01 -18.36
N VAL A 3 14.38 12.32 -18.68
CA VAL A 3 13.26 13.22 -18.40
C VAL A 3 12.14 12.78 -19.32
N ILE A 4 11.00 12.32 -18.77
CA ILE A 4 9.91 11.82 -19.60
C ILE A 4 9.11 12.99 -20.13
N SER A 5 8.77 13.98 -19.29
CA SER A 5 8.05 15.16 -19.73
C SER A 5 8.19 16.33 -18.74
N GLU A 6 7.93 17.52 -19.26
CA GLU A 6 7.61 18.71 -18.49
C GLU A 6 6.09 18.92 -18.60
N HIS A 7 5.43 19.19 -17.47
CA HIS A 7 3.99 19.45 -17.39
C HIS A 7 3.07 18.26 -17.71
N GLU A 8 3.37 17.07 -17.18
CA GLU A 8 2.53 15.88 -17.30
C GLU A 8 1.57 15.73 -16.10
N MET A 9 0.38 15.20 -16.37
CA MET A 9 -0.65 14.98 -15.34
C MET A 9 -0.26 13.82 -14.42
N LEU A 10 -0.21 14.07 -13.12
CA LEU A 10 0.08 13.04 -12.11
C LEU A 10 -1.06 12.03 -11.93
N ALA A 11 -2.27 12.40 -12.33
CA ALA A 11 -3.41 11.48 -12.39
C ALA A 11 -3.08 10.20 -13.18
N ASP A 12 -2.29 10.28 -14.25
CA ASP A 12 -1.89 9.14 -15.09
C ASP A 12 -0.90 8.19 -14.40
N HIS A 13 -0.31 8.63 -13.29
CA HIS A 13 0.66 7.87 -12.49
C HIS A 13 0.10 7.41 -11.13
N THR A 14 -1.21 7.52 -10.92
CA THR A 14 -1.89 7.07 -9.69
C THR A 14 -3.04 6.11 -9.99
N THR A 15 -3.30 5.16 -9.08
CA THR A 15 -4.42 4.22 -9.23
C THR A 15 -5.78 4.88 -8.99
N LEU A 16 -5.83 5.98 -8.24
CA LEU A 16 -7.04 6.79 -8.02
C LEU A 16 -7.35 7.72 -9.19
N ARG A 17 -6.35 7.95 -10.07
CA ARG A 17 -6.45 8.83 -11.24
C ARG A 17 -6.88 10.26 -10.90
N VAL A 18 -6.32 10.78 -9.81
CA VAL A 18 -6.40 12.20 -9.44
C VAL A 18 -5.00 12.77 -9.25
N GLY A 19 -4.85 14.06 -9.44
CA GLY A 19 -3.60 14.80 -9.30
C GLY A 19 -3.33 15.72 -10.48
N GLY A 20 -2.96 16.96 -10.20
CA GLY A 20 -2.62 17.96 -11.20
C GLY A 20 -1.25 17.71 -11.85
N VAL A 21 -0.70 18.75 -12.42
CA VAL A 21 0.53 18.72 -13.22
C VAL A 21 1.79 18.68 -12.33
N ALA A 22 2.80 17.90 -12.74
CA ALA A 22 4.15 18.02 -12.18
C ALA A 22 4.99 18.99 -13.01
N ASP A 23 5.87 19.78 -12.35
CA ASP A 23 6.82 20.63 -13.09
C ASP A 23 7.81 19.77 -13.91
N ARG A 24 8.25 18.65 -13.34
CA ARG A 24 9.20 17.73 -13.99
C ARG A 24 8.95 16.28 -13.54
N ILE A 25 8.92 15.35 -14.48
CA ILE A 25 8.90 13.91 -14.20
C ILE A 25 10.19 13.27 -14.70
N VAL A 26 10.84 12.50 -13.82
CA VAL A 26 12.04 11.72 -14.12
C VAL A 26 11.74 10.24 -13.91
N LEU A 27 11.99 9.43 -14.93
CA LEU A 27 11.95 7.98 -14.82
C LEU A 27 13.37 7.47 -14.54
N ALA A 28 13.52 6.72 -13.46
CA ALA A 28 14.77 6.06 -13.10
C ALA A 28 14.65 4.55 -13.22
N THR A 29 15.47 3.97 -14.09
CA THR A 29 15.55 2.52 -14.35
C THR A 29 16.78 1.87 -13.71
N THR A 30 17.69 2.68 -13.18
CA THR A 30 18.89 2.23 -12.47
C THR A 30 19.03 2.91 -11.12
N GLU A 31 19.72 2.25 -10.16
CA GLU A 31 20.03 2.83 -8.86
C GLU A 31 20.81 4.15 -8.98
N LEU A 32 21.76 4.21 -9.94
CA LEU A 32 22.55 5.41 -10.14
C LEU A 32 21.69 6.60 -10.59
N GLU A 33 20.70 6.38 -11.43
CA GLU A 33 19.74 7.42 -11.85
C GLU A 33 18.89 7.90 -10.68
N ILE A 34 18.43 6.98 -9.79
CA ILE A 34 17.72 7.36 -8.57
C ILE A 34 18.60 8.28 -7.71
N ILE A 35 19.81 7.83 -7.37
CA ILE A 35 20.73 8.58 -6.48
C ILE A 35 21.10 9.93 -7.07
N ASN A 36 21.39 9.99 -8.38
CA ASN A 36 21.77 11.24 -9.03
C ASN A 36 20.60 12.24 -9.06
N THR A 37 19.38 11.78 -9.34
CA THR A 37 18.20 12.65 -9.31
C THR A 37 17.94 13.19 -7.91
N VAL A 38 18.02 12.33 -6.88
CA VAL A 38 17.85 12.73 -5.48
C VAL A 38 18.87 13.76 -5.10
N ARG A 39 20.17 13.53 -5.39
CA ARG A 39 21.26 14.46 -5.10
C ARG A 39 21.08 15.81 -5.81
N GLU A 40 20.70 15.77 -7.08
CA GLU A 40 20.43 16.99 -7.85
C GLU A 40 19.35 17.84 -7.17
N CYS A 41 18.24 17.18 -6.78
CA CYS A 41 17.13 17.88 -6.12
C CYS A 41 17.55 18.44 -4.75
N ASP A 42 18.27 17.63 -3.95
CA ASP A 42 18.73 18.06 -2.61
C ASP A 42 19.74 19.21 -2.69
N GLU A 43 20.67 19.20 -3.66
CA GLU A 43 21.68 20.26 -3.84
C GLU A 43 21.08 21.57 -4.35
N LYS A 44 20.03 21.48 -5.16
CA LYS A 44 19.33 22.65 -5.73
C LYS A 44 18.09 23.06 -4.94
N GLU A 45 17.84 22.42 -3.81
CA GLU A 45 16.64 22.65 -2.97
C GLU A 45 15.32 22.51 -3.77
N ILE A 46 15.28 21.62 -4.78
CA ILE A 46 14.09 21.33 -5.56
C ILE A 46 13.21 20.33 -4.77
N PRO A 47 11.92 20.62 -4.55
CA PRO A 47 11.01 19.66 -3.95
C PRO A 47 11.00 18.34 -4.72
N LEU A 48 11.08 17.22 -4.01
CA LEU A 48 11.16 15.89 -4.61
C LEU A 48 10.05 14.98 -4.05
N LEU A 49 9.22 14.48 -4.96
CA LEU A 49 8.28 13.39 -4.70
C LEU A 49 8.80 12.11 -5.31
N ILE A 50 8.91 11.05 -4.49
CA ILE A 50 9.27 9.71 -4.97
C ILE A 50 7.99 8.90 -5.12
N LEU A 51 7.75 8.39 -6.32
CA LEU A 51 6.53 7.67 -6.65
C LEU A 51 6.86 6.27 -7.20
N GLY A 52 6.29 5.24 -6.56
CA GLY A 52 6.26 3.88 -7.07
C GLY A 52 5.09 3.67 -8.02
N GLY A 53 4.16 2.78 -7.68
CA GLY A 53 2.95 2.52 -8.47
C GLY A 53 1.79 3.50 -8.24
N GLY A 54 1.96 4.55 -7.42
CA GLY A 54 0.90 5.54 -7.16
C GLY A 54 -0.36 4.98 -6.48
N SER A 55 -0.26 3.84 -5.81
CA SER A 55 -1.40 3.09 -5.27
C SER A 55 -1.82 3.49 -3.85
N ASN A 56 -1.09 4.39 -3.20
CA ASN A 56 -1.38 4.86 -1.83
C ASN A 56 -1.10 6.35 -1.66
N VAL A 57 -1.45 7.15 -2.66
CA VAL A 57 -1.28 8.62 -2.65
C VAL A 57 -2.53 9.30 -3.19
N VAL A 58 -2.85 10.47 -2.63
CA VAL A 58 -3.79 11.44 -3.22
C VAL A 58 -2.97 12.70 -3.50
N ILE A 59 -2.87 13.07 -4.76
CA ILE A 59 -2.10 14.24 -5.19
C ILE A 59 -3.06 15.38 -5.46
N SER A 60 -2.76 16.57 -4.93
CA SER A 60 -3.56 17.77 -5.09
C SER A 60 -3.85 18.13 -6.56
N ASP A 61 -4.99 18.76 -6.78
CA ASP A 61 -5.39 19.28 -8.10
C ASP A 61 -4.41 20.36 -8.62
N ASP A 62 -3.70 21.06 -7.72
CA ASP A 62 -2.62 22.00 -8.08
C ASP A 62 -1.35 21.29 -8.56
N GLY A 63 -1.28 19.95 -8.43
CA GLY A 63 -0.15 19.12 -8.82
C GLY A 63 1.02 19.18 -7.84
N PHE A 64 2.24 19.04 -8.38
CA PHE A 64 3.46 19.03 -7.59
C PHE A 64 4.51 19.98 -8.16
N ARG A 65 4.84 21.04 -7.42
CA ARG A 65 5.85 22.04 -7.81
C ARG A 65 7.25 21.54 -7.46
N GLY A 66 7.85 20.80 -8.40
CA GLY A 66 9.15 20.17 -8.21
C GLY A 66 9.35 18.97 -9.13
N THR A 67 10.24 18.07 -8.71
CA THR A 67 10.55 16.85 -9.47
C THR A 67 9.79 15.66 -8.88
N VAL A 68 9.08 14.93 -9.74
CA VAL A 68 8.53 13.61 -9.42
C VAL A 68 9.45 12.54 -9.97
N LEU A 69 10.00 11.70 -9.10
CA LEU A 69 10.89 10.60 -9.45
C LEU A 69 10.08 9.30 -9.48
N LEU A 70 9.87 8.77 -10.69
CA LEU A 70 9.25 7.46 -10.89
C LEU A 70 10.33 6.37 -10.83
N ILE A 71 10.29 5.52 -9.80
CA ILE A 71 11.23 4.39 -9.68
C ILE A 71 10.71 3.22 -10.51
N ARG A 72 11.50 2.81 -11.51
CA ARG A 72 11.20 1.72 -12.45
C ARG A 72 12.41 0.77 -12.63
N THR A 73 13.24 0.67 -11.59
CA THR A 73 14.25 -0.40 -11.51
C THR A 73 13.54 -1.75 -11.45
N SER A 74 14.08 -2.78 -12.07
CA SER A 74 13.41 -4.09 -12.14
C SER A 74 14.39 -5.25 -11.99
N GLY A 75 13.85 -6.42 -11.64
CA GLY A 75 14.61 -7.64 -11.48
C GLY A 75 14.94 -7.98 -10.03
N TYR A 76 15.54 -9.13 -9.84
CA TYR A 76 15.92 -9.65 -8.53
C TYR A 76 17.18 -10.53 -8.62
N GLU A 77 17.85 -10.68 -7.48
CA GLU A 77 18.94 -11.64 -7.26
C GLU A 77 18.52 -12.65 -6.19
N VAL A 78 18.99 -13.89 -6.32
CA VAL A 78 18.64 -14.97 -5.41
C VAL A 78 19.88 -15.61 -4.85
N ALA A 79 19.94 -15.73 -3.53
CA ALA A 79 20.79 -16.66 -2.82
C ALA A 79 19.89 -17.68 -2.11
N SER A 80 19.95 -18.94 -2.51
CA SER A 80 19.10 -20.00 -1.94
C SER A 80 19.91 -21.20 -1.51
N ASP A 81 19.51 -21.81 -0.40
CA ASP A 81 19.95 -23.12 0.02
C ASP A 81 18.80 -23.93 0.63
N ALA A 82 18.96 -25.25 0.70
CA ALA A 82 17.92 -26.14 1.17
C ALA A 82 17.55 -25.95 2.66
N CYS A 83 18.41 -25.32 3.44
CA CYS A 83 18.20 -25.16 4.89
C CYS A 83 17.59 -23.79 5.23
N SER A 84 18.05 -22.71 4.58
CA SER A 84 17.65 -21.34 4.89
C SER A 84 16.51 -20.79 4.02
N GLY A 85 16.19 -21.47 2.91
CA GLY A 85 15.20 -20.99 1.94
C GLY A 85 15.81 -20.10 0.86
N ALA A 86 15.01 -19.19 0.30
CA ALA A 86 15.42 -18.24 -0.71
C ALA A 86 15.54 -16.84 -0.14
N MET A 87 16.75 -16.29 -0.09
CA MET A 87 16.98 -14.86 0.11
C MET A 87 16.88 -14.19 -1.26
N VAL A 88 15.82 -13.43 -1.47
CA VAL A 88 15.52 -12.79 -2.76
C VAL A 88 15.64 -11.28 -2.59
N THR A 89 16.66 -10.68 -3.20
CA THR A 89 16.88 -9.22 -3.21
C THR A 89 16.25 -8.63 -4.46
N VAL A 90 15.18 -7.85 -4.30
CA VAL A 90 14.35 -7.34 -5.39
C VAL A 90 14.53 -5.84 -5.55
N GLN A 91 14.62 -5.37 -6.79
CA GLN A 91 14.71 -3.94 -7.11
C GLN A 91 13.42 -3.20 -6.73
N ALA A 92 13.55 -1.99 -6.20
CA ALA A 92 12.44 -1.22 -5.64
C ALA A 92 11.31 -0.92 -6.63
N GLY A 93 11.62 -0.75 -7.91
CA GLY A 93 10.64 -0.44 -8.95
C GLY A 93 9.95 -1.67 -9.57
N THR A 94 10.33 -2.89 -9.17
CA THR A 94 9.67 -4.13 -9.64
C THR A 94 8.20 -4.11 -9.22
N ASP A 95 7.30 -4.49 -10.13
CA ASP A 95 5.88 -4.66 -9.81
C ASP A 95 5.68 -5.71 -8.72
N TRP A 96 4.85 -5.36 -7.74
CA TRP A 96 4.66 -6.22 -6.57
C TRP A 96 3.93 -7.52 -6.91
N ASP A 97 2.85 -7.47 -7.70
CA ASP A 97 2.07 -8.67 -7.99
C ASP A 97 2.78 -9.60 -8.96
N GLU A 98 3.56 -9.05 -9.90
CA GLU A 98 4.45 -9.84 -10.76
C GLU A 98 5.51 -10.57 -9.92
N PHE A 99 6.10 -9.90 -8.92
CA PHE A 99 7.05 -10.55 -8.02
C PHE A 99 6.39 -11.66 -7.17
N VAL A 100 5.17 -11.42 -6.64
CA VAL A 100 4.43 -12.47 -5.91
C VAL A 100 4.14 -13.67 -6.82
N GLN A 101 3.73 -13.44 -8.05
CA GLN A 101 3.48 -14.50 -9.02
C GLN A 101 4.75 -15.30 -9.35
N GLU A 102 5.86 -14.61 -9.56
CA GLU A 102 7.17 -15.24 -9.79
C GLU A 102 7.61 -16.08 -8.59
N ALA A 103 7.48 -15.56 -7.35
CA ALA A 103 7.79 -16.31 -6.14
C ALA A 103 6.99 -17.62 -6.04
N ILE A 104 5.69 -17.58 -6.33
CA ILE A 104 4.83 -18.77 -6.35
C ILE A 104 5.30 -19.75 -7.43
N SER A 105 5.68 -19.28 -8.62
CA SER A 105 6.16 -20.12 -9.72
C SER A 105 7.47 -20.83 -9.40
N LYS A 106 8.29 -20.24 -8.52
CA LYS A 106 9.56 -20.80 -8.02
C LYS A 106 9.38 -21.63 -6.74
N GLU A 107 8.15 -21.88 -6.32
CA GLU A 107 7.85 -22.55 -5.05
C GLU A 107 8.46 -21.84 -3.83
N TRP A 108 8.51 -20.49 -3.86
CA TRP A 108 8.85 -19.65 -2.72
C TRP A 108 7.57 -19.15 -2.07
N TYR A 109 7.39 -19.39 -0.78
CA TYR A 109 6.17 -19.01 -0.09
C TYR A 109 6.40 -18.06 1.08
N GLY A 110 5.35 -17.37 1.48
CA GLY A 110 5.28 -16.43 2.59
C GLY A 110 4.70 -15.06 2.21
N ILE A 111 4.42 -14.83 0.91
CA ILE A 111 3.83 -13.58 0.40
C ILE A 111 2.59 -13.83 -0.48
N GLU A 112 2.14 -15.07 -0.61
CA GLU A 112 1.05 -15.49 -1.51
C GLU A 112 -0.30 -14.85 -1.19
N ALA A 113 -0.60 -14.55 0.08
CA ALA A 113 -1.83 -13.85 0.46
C ALA A 113 -1.79 -12.33 0.15
N LEU A 114 -0.64 -11.81 -0.28
CA LEU A 114 -0.47 -10.42 -0.71
C LEU A 114 -0.61 -10.25 -2.23
N SER A 115 -1.11 -11.28 -2.93
CA SER A 115 -1.39 -11.27 -4.36
C SER A 115 -2.38 -10.17 -4.75
N GLY A 116 -2.18 -9.56 -5.91
CA GLY A 116 -3.07 -8.55 -6.49
C GLY A 116 -3.04 -7.19 -5.79
N ILE A 117 -2.12 -6.94 -4.85
CA ILE A 117 -1.92 -5.61 -4.28
C ILE A 117 -1.17 -4.76 -5.32
N PRO A 118 -1.71 -3.62 -5.76
CA PRO A 118 -1.05 -2.78 -6.74
C PRO A 118 0.13 -2.02 -6.12
N GLY A 119 1.13 -1.71 -6.93
CA GLY A 119 2.28 -0.91 -6.53
C GLY A 119 3.60 -1.61 -6.80
N THR A 120 4.68 -1.11 -6.21
CA THR A 120 6.03 -1.62 -6.42
C THR A 120 6.63 -2.20 -5.15
N VAL A 121 7.59 -3.10 -5.29
CA VAL A 121 8.30 -3.76 -4.17
C VAL A 121 8.84 -2.74 -3.18
N GLY A 122 9.48 -1.65 -3.65
CA GLY A 122 10.04 -0.61 -2.76
C GLY A 122 9.00 0.17 -1.96
N ALA A 123 7.72 0.16 -2.37
CA ALA A 123 6.66 0.80 -1.61
C ALA A 123 6.16 -0.07 -0.44
N THR A 124 6.37 -1.40 -0.50
CA THR A 124 5.79 -2.33 0.46
C THR A 124 6.28 -2.17 1.91
N PRO A 125 7.58 -1.89 2.19
CA PRO A 125 8.05 -1.72 3.56
C PRO A 125 7.63 -0.37 4.18
N ILE A 126 7.24 0.63 3.37
CA ILE A 126 6.94 1.98 3.89
C ILE A 126 5.83 1.92 4.95
N GLN A 127 4.72 1.28 4.65
CA GLN A 127 3.61 1.12 5.59
C GLN A 127 3.35 -0.33 6.00
N ASN A 128 4.37 -1.20 5.86
CA ASN A 128 4.22 -2.62 6.17
C ASN A 128 2.97 -3.19 5.49
N VAL A 129 3.00 -3.26 4.16
CA VAL A 129 1.85 -3.71 3.36
C VAL A 129 1.39 -5.08 3.83
N GLY A 130 0.08 -5.22 4.05
CA GLY A 130 -0.49 -6.46 4.56
C GLY A 130 -1.96 -6.64 4.20
N ALA A 131 -2.33 -7.89 3.96
CA ALA A 131 -3.69 -8.33 3.67
C ALA A 131 -3.85 -9.81 4.05
N TYR A 132 -5.09 -10.23 4.31
CA TYR A 132 -5.46 -11.63 4.54
C TYR A 132 -4.61 -12.38 5.58
N GLY A 133 -4.18 -11.68 6.65
CA GLY A 133 -3.40 -12.24 7.74
C GLY A 133 -1.88 -12.29 7.49
N GLN A 134 -1.41 -11.89 6.32
CA GLN A 134 0.01 -11.69 6.03
C GLN A 134 0.37 -10.20 5.97
N ASP A 135 1.62 -9.87 6.27
CA ASP A 135 2.25 -8.61 5.94
C ASP A 135 3.71 -8.82 5.53
N VAL A 136 4.28 -7.82 4.84
CA VAL A 136 5.62 -7.99 4.25
C VAL A 136 6.72 -8.11 5.31
N SER A 137 6.49 -7.61 6.53
CA SER A 137 7.47 -7.73 7.62
C SER A 137 7.74 -9.18 8.02
N GLN A 138 6.79 -10.09 7.75
CA GLN A 138 6.96 -11.53 8.04
C GLN A 138 8.06 -12.18 7.18
N THR A 139 8.45 -11.53 6.10
CA THR A 139 9.44 -12.06 5.15
C THR A 139 10.58 -11.11 4.83
N ILE A 140 10.47 -9.81 5.11
CA ILE A 140 11.56 -8.86 4.89
C ILE A 140 12.74 -9.17 5.81
N ALA A 141 13.90 -9.42 5.22
CA ALA A 141 15.17 -9.60 5.92
C ALA A 141 15.89 -8.25 6.11
N HIS A 142 15.97 -7.46 5.05
CA HIS A 142 16.52 -6.11 5.10
C HIS A 142 16.03 -5.23 3.95
N VAL A 143 16.17 -3.91 4.14
CA VAL A 143 15.81 -2.89 3.16
C VAL A 143 17.02 -2.01 2.90
N ARG A 144 17.48 -1.94 1.66
CA ARG A 144 18.60 -1.10 1.23
C ARG A 144 18.06 0.23 0.72
N THR A 145 18.60 1.33 1.25
CA THR A 145 18.12 2.69 1.01
C THR A 145 19.25 3.65 0.70
N TYR A 146 18.90 4.79 0.10
CA TYR A 146 19.71 5.99 0.12
C TYR A 146 19.18 6.96 1.19
N ASP A 147 20.01 7.28 2.20
CA ASP A 147 19.70 8.28 3.24
C ASP A 147 20.04 9.67 2.71
N ARG A 148 19.03 10.48 2.42
CA ARG A 148 19.18 11.84 1.85
C ARG A 148 19.89 12.80 2.81
N GLU A 149 19.64 12.69 4.13
CA GLU A 149 20.28 13.56 5.11
C GLU A 149 21.77 13.28 5.23
N LYS A 150 22.17 12.00 5.20
CA LYS A 150 23.57 11.59 5.32
C LYS A 150 24.27 11.46 3.97
N ARG A 151 23.53 11.47 2.85
CA ARG A 151 24.02 11.28 1.49
C ARG A 151 24.79 9.97 1.28
N GLU A 152 24.35 8.91 1.95
CA GLU A 152 24.97 7.59 1.91
C GLU A 152 23.97 6.46 1.69
N ILE A 153 24.47 5.29 1.29
CA ILE A 153 23.68 4.06 1.28
C ILE A 153 23.57 3.53 2.70
N LYS A 154 22.33 3.21 3.11
CA LYS A 154 22.04 2.61 4.41
C LYS A 154 21.17 1.37 4.25
N THR A 155 21.59 0.29 4.89
CA THR A 155 20.79 -0.94 4.99
C THR A 155 20.13 -1.02 6.36
N PHE A 156 18.81 -1.21 6.37
CA PHE A 156 18.01 -1.46 7.56
C PHE A 156 17.72 -2.94 7.64
N TYR A 157 18.19 -3.63 8.66
CA TYR A 157 17.77 -5.00 8.95
C TYR A 157 16.37 -5.00 9.58
N PHE A 158 15.74 -6.16 9.63
CA PHE A 158 14.34 -6.29 10.11
C PHE A 158 14.06 -5.50 11.40
N ALA A 159 14.93 -5.63 12.42
CA ALA A 159 14.76 -4.94 13.70
C ALA A 159 14.84 -3.40 13.59
N ASP A 160 15.64 -2.89 12.64
CA ASP A 160 15.82 -1.46 12.42
C ASP A 160 14.63 -0.84 11.69
N CYS A 161 13.85 -1.66 10.94
CA CYS A 161 12.69 -1.20 10.18
C CYS A 161 11.52 -0.76 11.05
N GLN A 162 11.47 -1.14 12.33
CA GLN A 162 10.42 -0.76 13.28
C GLN A 162 9.00 -1.00 12.73
N PHE A 163 8.79 -2.16 12.11
CA PHE A 163 7.51 -2.51 11.53
C PHE A 163 6.40 -2.61 12.59
N GLY A 164 5.23 -2.10 12.23
CA GLY A 164 4.00 -2.21 13.00
C GLY A 164 2.78 -2.18 12.08
N TYR A 165 1.58 -2.10 12.65
CA TYR A 165 0.37 -2.01 11.86
C TYR A 165 0.36 -0.71 11.03
N ARG A 166 0.47 -0.83 9.72
CA ARG A 166 0.53 0.28 8.75
C ARG A 166 1.62 1.31 9.06
N THR A 167 2.75 0.90 9.64
CA THR A 167 3.85 1.78 9.99
C THR A 167 5.22 1.11 9.87
N SER A 168 6.26 1.94 9.72
CA SER A 168 7.67 1.57 9.73
C SER A 168 8.53 2.82 10.01
N ILE A 169 9.84 2.64 10.16
CA ILE A 169 10.82 3.73 10.22
C ILE A 169 10.77 4.62 8.97
N PHE A 170 10.41 4.05 7.81
CA PHE A 170 10.33 4.78 6.54
C PHE A 170 9.11 5.71 6.51
N LYS A 171 7.97 5.28 7.05
CA LYS A 171 6.75 6.09 7.17
C LYS A 171 6.90 7.20 8.22
N THR A 172 7.59 6.93 9.33
CA THR A 172 7.80 7.90 10.41
C THR A 172 8.88 8.94 10.09
N ASN A 173 9.67 8.72 9.03
CA ASN A 173 10.67 9.66 8.51
C ASN A 173 10.39 9.96 7.02
N PRO A 174 9.27 10.62 6.71
CA PRO A 174 8.83 10.81 5.33
C PRO A 174 9.86 11.60 4.52
N GLY A 175 10.14 11.11 3.30
CA GLY A 175 11.05 11.74 2.37
C GLY A 175 12.54 11.59 2.66
N ARG A 176 12.95 11.04 3.81
CA ARG A 176 14.37 10.86 4.15
C ARG A 176 15.01 9.66 3.43
N PHE A 177 14.38 8.49 3.51
CA PHE A 177 14.95 7.24 2.97
C PHE A 177 14.35 6.90 1.63
N VAL A 178 15.18 6.81 0.60
CA VAL A 178 14.79 6.36 -0.74
C VAL A 178 15.09 4.87 -0.84
N ILE A 179 14.06 4.03 -0.95
CA ILE A 179 14.23 2.58 -1.02
C ILE A 179 14.76 2.21 -2.41
N LEU A 180 15.85 1.44 -2.43
CA LEU A 180 16.54 0.98 -3.63
C LEU A 180 16.29 -0.50 -3.91
N GLN A 181 16.31 -1.32 -2.85
CA GLN A 181 16.10 -2.76 -2.89
C GLN A 181 15.44 -3.25 -1.60
N VAL A 182 14.68 -4.34 -1.73
CA VAL A 182 14.11 -5.06 -0.57
C VAL A 182 14.52 -6.52 -0.66
N ALA A 183 15.10 -7.05 0.40
CA ALA A 183 15.47 -8.45 0.51
C ALA A 183 14.42 -9.22 1.33
N PHE A 184 13.88 -10.26 0.75
CA PHE A 184 12.91 -11.15 1.36
C PHE A 184 13.54 -12.50 1.67
N GLN A 185 13.31 -13.01 2.88
CA GLN A 185 13.61 -14.39 3.24
C GLN A 185 12.36 -15.24 3.03
N LEU A 186 12.25 -15.87 1.88
CA LEU A 186 11.13 -16.73 1.53
C LEU A 186 11.46 -18.19 1.84
N ARG A 187 10.45 -18.98 2.15
CA ARG A 187 10.61 -20.41 2.40
C ARG A 187 10.38 -21.20 1.11
N LEU A 188 10.96 -22.41 1.03
CA LEU A 188 10.81 -23.29 -0.14
C LEU A 188 9.64 -24.26 0.05
N GLY A 189 8.85 -24.46 -0.98
CA GLY A 189 7.74 -25.40 -1.04
C GLY A 189 6.51 -24.85 -1.75
N ASP A 190 5.60 -25.75 -2.14
CA ASP A 190 4.38 -25.45 -2.86
C ASP A 190 3.16 -25.15 -1.96
N HIS A 191 3.36 -25.19 -0.63
CA HIS A 191 2.31 -24.90 0.35
C HIS A 191 2.55 -23.54 1.03
N SER A 192 1.48 -22.80 1.20
CA SER A 192 1.45 -21.44 1.78
C SER A 192 1.98 -21.39 3.21
N ALA A 193 2.21 -20.20 3.74
CA ALA A 193 2.22 -19.98 5.17
C ALA A 193 0.86 -20.38 5.79
N PRO A 194 0.75 -20.57 7.13
CA PRO A 194 -0.53 -20.81 7.78
C PRO A 194 -1.55 -19.71 7.43
N ILE A 195 -2.79 -20.12 7.10
CA ILE A 195 -3.85 -19.20 6.68
C ILE A 195 -4.59 -18.71 7.93
N GLU A 196 -4.31 -17.47 8.34
CA GLU A 196 -4.88 -16.86 9.56
C GLU A 196 -6.20 -16.11 9.29
N TYR A 197 -6.53 -15.83 8.02
CA TYR A 197 -7.73 -15.08 7.68
C TYR A 197 -8.92 -16.01 7.45
N ALA A 198 -9.94 -15.92 8.33
CA ALA A 198 -11.06 -16.87 8.39
C ALA A 198 -11.85 -16.99 7.07
N GLU A 199 -12.11 -15.87 6.37
CA GLU A 199 -12.82 -15.89 5.08
C GLU A 199 -12.02 -16.65 4.01
N LEU A 200 -10.70 -16.43 3.95
CA LEU A 200 -9.81 -17.12 3.03
C LEU A 200 -9.73 -18.62 3.35
N ALA A 201 -9.57 -18.98 4.63
CA ALA A 201 -9.55 -20.38 5.08
C ALA A 201 -10.85 -21.11 4.71
N LYS A 202 -12.01 -20.47 4.98
CA LYS A 202 -13.33 -21.01 4.63
C LYS A 202 -13.47 -21.27 3.14
N ASN A 203 -13.07 -20.31 2.30
CA ASN A 203 -13.20 -20.42 0.85
C ASN A 203 -12.26 -21.51 0.26
N LEU A 204 -11.10 -21.71 0.88
CA LEU A 204 -10.16 -22.79 0.53
C LEU A 204 -10.56 -24.15 1.12
N GLY A 205 -11.60 -24.22 1.94
CA GLY A 205 -12.04 -25.47 2.57
C GLY A 205 -11.06 -26.01 3.62
N VAL A 206 -10.29 -25.14 4.27
CA VAL A 206 -9.33 -25.51 5.32
C VAL A 206 -9.67 -24.82 6.65
N GLU A 207 -9.19 -25.36 7.75
CA GLU A 207 -9.28 -24.70 9.06
C GLU A 207 -8.29 -23.54 9.14
N VAL A 208 -8.61 -22.51 9.94
CA VAL A 208 -7.68 -21.41 10.27
C VAL A 208 -6.39 -21.99 10.87
N GLY A 209 -5.24 -21.49 10.47
CA GLY A 209 -3.92 -21.98 10.86
C GLY A 209 -3.40 -23.15 10.01
N LYS A 210 -4.20 -23.71 9.11
CA LYS A 210 -3.75 -24.73 8.15
C LYS A 210 -3.15 -24.09 6.90
N ARG A 211 -2.51 -24.91 6.08
CA ARG A 211 -1.84 -24.53 4.85
C ARG A 211 -2.63 -25.05 3.64
N SER A 212 -2.50 -24.38 2.51
CA SER A 212 -3.01 -24.83 1.21
C SER A 212 -1.92 -24.64 0.14
N LYS A 213 -2.12 -25.15 -1.06
CA LYS A 213 -1.20 -24.88 -2.16
C LYS A 213 -1.13 -23.38 -2.46
N THR A 214 0.06 -22.84 -2.63
CA THR A 214 0.30 -21.40 -2.88
C THR A 214 -0.50 -20.89 -4.07
N VAL A 215 -0.60 -21.69 -5.15
CA VAL A 215 -1.38 -21.37 -6.34
C VAL A 215 -2.87 -21.19 -5.99
N LEU A 216 -3.45 -22.09 -5.19
CA LEU A 216 -4.86 -21.99 -4.78
C LEU A 216 -5.11 -20.80 -3.87
N VAL A 217 -4.14 -20.49 -2.99
CA VAL A 217 -4.23 -19.28 -2.14
C VAL A 217 -4.24 -18.02 -3.00
N ARG A 218 -3.32 -17.90 -3.98
CA ARG A 218 -3.32 -16.77 -4.92
C ARG A 218 -4.64 -16.65 -5.68
N GLU A 219 -5.13 -17.73 -6.25
CA GLU A 219 -6.40 -17.73 -7.00
C GLU A 219 -7.56 -17.23 -6.15
N GLU A 220 -7.67 -17.71 -4.91
CA GLU A 220 -8.75 -17.33 -4.02
C GLU A 220 -8.60 -15.89 -3.52
N VAL A 221 -7.39 -15.45 -3.19
CA VAL A 221 -7.09 -14.05 -2.83
C VAL A 221 -7.47 -13.12 -3.98
N LEU A 222 -7.12 -13.44 -5.22
CA LEU A 222 -7.48 -12.64 -6.38
C LEU A 222 -9.00 -12.57 -6.58
N LYS A 223 -9.75 -13.68 -6.37
CA LYS A 223 -11.23 -13.68 -6.40
C LYS A 223 -11.81 -12.76 -5.32
N LEU A 224 -11.34 -12.88 -4.07
CA LEU A 224 -11.76 -12.03 -2.96
C LEU A 224 -11.45 -10.55 -3.21
N ARG A 225 -10.27 -10.24 -3.73
CA ARG A 225 -9.89 -8.87 -4.06
C ARG A 225 -10.72 -8.30 -5.21
N ASN A 226 -10.92 -9.08 -6.28
CA ASN A 226 -11.77 -8.67 -7.40
C ASN A 226 -13.21 -8.39 -6.96
N SER A 227 -13.78 -9.25 -6.11
CA SER A 227 -15.14 -9.04 -5.58
C SER A 227 -15.28 -7.76 -4.75
N LYS A 228 -14.15 -7.26 -4.18
CA LYS A 228 -14.07 -6.02 -3.40
C LYS A 228 -13.57 -4.82 -4.22
N GLY A 229 -13.34 -4.95 -5.54
CA GLY A 229 -12.80 -3.88 -6.38
C GLY A 229 -11.36 -3.50 -6.05
N MET A 230 -10.56 -4.42 -5.47
CA MET A 230 -9.20 -4.19 -4.99
C MET A 230 -8.09 -4.68 -5.95
N VAL A 231 -8.46 -5.13 -7.14
CA VAL A 231 -7.54 -5.40 -8.25
C VAL A 231 -7.83 -4.39 -9.34
N LEU A 232 -6.79 -3.65 -9.73
CA LEU A 232 -6.94 -2.55 -10.69
C LEU A 232 -7.43 -3.07 -12.05
N ASN A 233 -8.50 -2.46 -12.55
CA ASN A 233 -9.05 -2.68 -13.88
C ASN A 233 -9.43 -1.32 -14.48
N GLU A 234 -8.84 -0.98 -15.61
CA GLU A 234 -9.04 0.31 -16.26
C GLU A 234 -10.49 0.57 -16.70
N LEU A 235 -11.27 -0.48 -16.92
CA LEU A 235 -12.67 -0.39 -17.36
C LEU A 235 -13.66 -0.39 -16.20
N ASP A 236 -13.21 -0.56 -14.96
CA ASP A 236 -14.07 -0.60 -13.77
C ASP A 236 -13.69 0.50 -12.78
N HIS A 237 -14.48 1.57 -12.76
CA HIS A 237 -14.26 2.71 -11.86
C HIS A 237 -14.34 2.34 -10.36
N ASP A 238 -14.95 1.22 -9.98
CA ASP A 238 -14.89 0.72 -8.61
C ASP A 238 -13.48 0.29 -8.17
N THR A 239 -12.54 0.16 -9.14
CA THR A 239 -11.13 -0.16 -8.88
C THR A 239 -10.22 1.08 -8.89
N TRP A 240 -10.72 2.25 -9.35
CA TRP A 240 -9.95 3.49 -9.36
C TRP A 240 -9.92 4.11 -7.96
N SER A 241 -9.09 3.53 -7.12
CA SER A 241 -8.96 3.86 -5.71
C SER A 241 -7.52 3.71 -5.23
N VAL A 242 -7.27 4.06 -4.00
CA VAL A 242 -6.00 3.80 -3.27
C VAL A 242 -6.15 2.66 -2.26
N GLY A 243 -7.09 1.75 -2.49
CA GLY A 243 -7.45 0.73 -1.52
C GLY A 243 -8.31 1.30 -0.39
N SER A 244 -8.17 0.76 0.82
CA SER A 244 -8.85 1.31 2.00
C SER A 244 -8.37 2.73 2.28
N PHE A 245 -9.30 3.68 2.31
CA PHE A 245 -8.97 5.09 2.53
C PHE A 245 -8.74 5.42 4.02
N PHE A 246 -9.27 4.58 4.91
CA PHE A 246 -9.13 4.73 6.36
C PHE A 246 -8.50 3.48 6.99
N THR A 247 -7.61 3.70 7.95
CA THR A 247 -7.08 2.62 8.77
C THR A 247 -8.11 2.12 9.78
N ASN A 248 -7.99 0.88 10.20
CA ASN A 248 -8.74 0.36 11.34
C ASN A 248 -8.27 1.06 12.63
N PRO A 249 -9.13 1.80 13.35
CA PRO A 249 -8.72 2.51 14.55
C PRO A 249 -8.33 1.54 15.66
N ILE A 250 -7.22 1.85 16.35
CA ILE A 250 -6.75 1.11 17.54
C ILE A 250 -6.96 2.00 18.76
N LEU A 251 -7.86 1.58 19.65
CA LEU A 251 -8.33 2.36 20.78
C LEU A 251 -7.90 1.76 22.10
N GLY A 252 -7.79 2.60 23.14
CA GLY A 252 -7.53 2.12 24.50
C GLY A 252 -8.68 1.26 25.03
N ALA A 253 -8.38 0.33 25.93
CA ALA A 253 -9.35 -0.62 26.51
C ALA A 253 -10.55 0.04 27.22
N SER A 254 -10.40 1.30 27.67
CA SER A 254 -11.48 2.07 28.34
C SER A 254 -12.41 2.80 27.37
N THR A 255 -12.15 2.76 26.06
CA THR A 255 -12.99 3.45 25.08
C THR A 255 -14.33 2.73 24.92
N GLN A 256 -15.44 3.48 24.92
CA GLN A 256 -16.75 2.92 24.65
C GLN A 256 -16.83 2.47 23.19
N ILE A 257 -17.01 1.15 22.99
CA ILE A 257 -17.03 0.53 21.66
C ILE A 257 -18.46 0.06 21.37
N PRO A 258 -19.01 0.34 20.16
CA PRO A 258 -20.29 -0.22 19.75
C PRO A 258 -20.30 -1.76 19.85
N ALA A 259 -21.29 -2.33 20.53
CA ALA A 259 -21.31 -3.77 20.86
C ALA A 259 -21.20 -4.69 19.62
N GLN A 260 -21.79 -4.26 18.50
CA GLN A 260 -21.86 -5.02 17.25
C GLN A 260 -20.63 -4.77 16.34
N CYS A 261 -19.75 -3.82 16.68
CA CYS A 261 -18.56 -3.54 15.86
C CYS A 261 -17.57 -4.70 15.96
N PRO A 262 -17.18 -5.31 14.81
CA PRO A 262 -16.11 -6.30 14.81
C PRO A 262 -14.82 -5.71 15.36
N ARG A 263 -14.18 -6.47 16.25
CA ARG A 263 -13.02 -5.99 17.00
C ARG A 263 -11.99 -7.10 17.19
N TRP A 264 -10.74 -6.69 17.36
CA TRP A 264 -9.61 -7.60 17.58
C TRP A 264 -8.74 -7.05 18.72
N GLU A 265 -8.56 -7.82 19.77
CA GLU A 265 -7.68 -7.48 20.87
C GLU A 265 -6.22 -7.44 20.38
N GLN A 266 -5.47 -6.45 20.84
CA GLN A 266 -4.06 -6.31 20.55
C GLN A 266 -3.23 -6.80 21.74
N ALA A 267 -1.99 -7.23 21.49
CA ALA A 267 -1.09 -7.77 22.53
C ALA A 267 -0.81 -6.77 23.68
N ASP A 268 -0.95 -5.48 23.42
CA ASP A 268 -0.77 -4.40 24.40
C ASP A 268 -2.06 -4.01 25.16
N GLY A 269 -3.14 -4.77 24.99
CA GLY A 269 -4.43 -4.54 25.64
C GLY A 269 -5.31 -3.48 24.97
N ARG A 270 -4.85 -2.89 23.86
CA ARG A 270 -5.70 -2.03 23.01
C ARG A 270 -6.64 -2.88 22.15
N VAL A 271 -7.62 -2.24 21.52
CA VAL A 271 -8.60 -2.92 20.67
C VAL A 271 -8.63 -2.27 19.29
N LYS A 272 -8.42 -3.06 18.26
CA LYS A 272 -8.56 -2.65 16.87
C LYS A 272 -10.00 -2.86 16.42
N LEU A 273 -10.63 -1.85 15.83
CA LEU A 273 -12.01 -1.89 15.35
C LEU A 273 -12.10 -1.95 13.83
N SER A 274 -13.21 -2.49 13.32
CA SER A 274 -13.51 -2.47 11.88
C SER A 274 -13.92 -1.08 11.43
N ALA A 275 -13.04 -0.36 10.73
CA ALA A 275 -13.38 0.90 10.09
C ALA A 275 -14.50 0.74 9.05
N ALA A 276 -14.52 -0.38 8.31
CA ALA A 276 -15.58 -0.69 7.35
C ALA A 276 -16.96 -0.71 7.99
N TRP A 277 -17.08 -1.39 9.15
CA TRP A 277 -18.32 -1.44 9.90
C TRP A 277 -18.73 -0.04 10.42
N LEU A 278 -17.78 0.73 10.93
CA LEU A 278 -18.02 2.09 11.41
C LEU A 278 -18.55 2.98 10.28
N VAL A 279 -17.95 2.93 9.10
CA VAL A 279 -18.40 3.70 7.93
C VAL A 279 -19.81 3.29 7.50
N GLU A 280 -20.07 1.99 7.33
CA GLU A 280 -21.40 1.50 6.91
C GLU A 280 -22.50 1.84 7.91
N ASN A 281 -22.20 1.83 9.22
CA ASN A 281 -23.18 2.10 10.28
C ASN A 281 -23.25 3.58 10.71
N SER A 282 -22.45 4.46 10.09
CA SER A 282 -22.53 5.93 10.27
C SER A 282 -23.46 6.65 9.28
N GLY A 283 -24.15 5.88 8.41
CA GLY A 283 -24.98 6.43 7.34
C GLY A 283 -24.23 6.70 6.05
N SER A 284 -23.07 6.07 5.86
CA SER A 284 -22.26 6.12 4.62
C SER A 284 -22.14 4.70 4.02
N PRO A 285 -23.23 4.13 3.44
CA PRO A 285 -23.20 2.80 2.86
C PRO A 285 -22.33 2.74 1.58
N LYS A 286 -22.08 1.55 1.08
CA LYS A 286 -21.45 1.34 -0.22
C LYS A 286 -22.16 2.13 -1.31
N GLY A 287 -21.39 2.74 -2.21
CA GLY A 287 -21.90 3.63 -3.26
C GLY A 287 -22.27 5.03 -2.79
N PHE A 288 -22.17 5.35 -1.50
CA PHE A 288 -22.44 6.69 -0.99
C PHE A 288 -21.43 7.71 -1.57
N GLY A 289 -21.94 8.90 -1.95
CA GLY A 289 -21.13 10.03 -2.39
C GLY A 289 -21.77 11.35 -1.95
N VAL A 290 -20.95 12.36 -1.76
CA VAL A 290 -21.41 13.76 -1.55
C VAL A 290 -21.78 14.36 -2.90
N ASN A 291 -21.08 13.94 -3.93
CA ASN A 291 -21.34 14.25 -5.32
C ASN A 291 -21.22 12.97 -6.18
N GLU A 292 -21.49 13.05 -7.49
CA GLU A 292 -21.45 11.87 -8.38
C GLU A 292 -20.04 11.55 -8.88
N LYS A 293 -19.03 12.38 -8.60
CA LYS A 293 -17.67 12.24 -9.13
C LYS A 293 -16.81 11.32 -8.28
N ALA A 294 -16.91 11.45 -6.94
CA ALA A 294 -16.23 10.60 -5.98
C ALA A 294 -17.27 9.91 -5.07
N THR A 295 -17.20 8.57 -4.99
CA THR A 295 -18.12 7.78 -4.15
C THR A 295 -17.36 6.71 -3.38
N LEU A 296 -17.93 6.23 -2.27
CA LEU A 296 -17.51 4.94 -1.74
C LEU A 296 -17.77 3.86 -2.81
N SER A 297 -16.87 2.89 -2.92
CA SER A 297 -17.06 1.78 -3.86
C SER A 297 -18.35 1.03 -3.57
N ASN A 298 -19.03 0.58 -4.63
CA ASN A 298 -20.18 -0.31 -4.51
C ASN A 298 -19.82 -1.69 -3.95
N LYS A 299 -18.52 -2.02 -3.96
CA LYS A 299 -17.98 -3.32 -3.56
C LYS A 299 -17.33 -3.28 -2.18
N HIS A 300 -16.74 -2.13 -1.77
CA HIS A 300 -15.99 -2.01 -0.52
C HIS A 300 -16.16 -0.62 0.13
N SER A 301 -16.74 -0.59 1.32
CA SER A 301 -17.09 0.64 2.05
C SER A 301 -15.91 1.51 2.47
N LEU A 302 -14.68 0.97 2.53
CA LEU A 302 -13.49 1.75 2.83
C LEU A 302 -12.81 2.36 1.60
N ALA A 303 -13.15 1.94 0.39
CA ALA A 303 -12.54 2.49 -0.81
C ALA A 303 -13.31 3.71 -1.29
N ILE A 304 -12.65 4.85 -1.38
CA ILE A 304 -13.13 6.01 -2.13
C ILE A 304 -12.68 5.83 -3.57
N THR A 305 -13.62 5.94 -4.51
CA THR A 305 -13.39 5.69 -5.93
C THR A 305 -13.64 6.93 -6.77
N ASN A 306 -12.77 7.14 -7.75
CA ASN A 306 -12.98 8.11 -8.81
C ASN A 306 -13.94 7.53 -9.86
N ARG A 307 -15.07 8.21 -10.10
CA ARG A 307 -16.12 7.75 -11.05
C ARG A 307 -15.84 8.18 -12.50
N GLY A 308 -14.60 8.61 -12.80
CA GLY A 308 -14.12 8.95 -14.14
C GLY A 308 -13.69 10.42 -14.30
N ASN A 309 -14.15 11.32 -13.44
CA ASN A 309 -13.85 12.75 -13.52
C ASN A 309 -13.75 13.43 -12.14
N ALA A 310 -13.42 12.67 -11.09
CA ALA A 310 -13.17 13.23 -9.78
C ALA A 310 -11.86 14.02 -9.74
N THR A 311 -11.87 15.08 -8.95
CA THR A 311 -10.68 15.81 -8.51
C THR A 311 -10.19 15.27 -7.16
N ALA A 312 -8.98 15.63 -6.76
CA ALA A 312 -8.51 15.32 -5.41
C ALA A 312 -9.36 16.00 -4.33
N SER A 313 -9.86 17.19 -4.63
CA SER A 313 -10.78 17.93 -3.76
C SER A 313 -12.11 17.17 -3.57
N ASP A 314 -12.70 16.60 -4.63
CA ASP A 314 -13.92 15.77 -4.53
C ASP A 314 -13.69 14.53 -3.64
N VAL A 315 -12.53 13.91 -3.75
CA VAL A 315 -12.13 12.74 -2.94
C VAL A 315 -12.01 13.10 -1.47
N LEU A 316 -11.36 14.22 -1.15
CA LEU A 316 -11.19 14.66 0.24
C LEU A 316 -12.47 15.20 0.85
N GLU A 317 -13.34 15.85 0.08
CA GLU A 317 -14.68 16.25 0.53
C GLU A 317 -15.45 15.04 1.03
N LEU A 318 -15.47 13.94 0.24
CA LEU A 318 -16.10 12.70 0.66
C LEU A 318 -15.43 12.08 1.88
N ALA A 319 -14.10 12.07 1.93
CA ALA A 319 -13.34 11.52 3.06
C ALA A 319 -13.67 12.27 4.36
N ASN A 320 -13.67 13.60 4.34
CA ASN A 320 -14.02 14.43 5.47
C ASN A 320 -15.47 14.19 5.93
N HIS A 321 -16.40 14.12 4.99
CA HIS A 321 -17.80 13.84 5.30
C HIS A 321 -17.97 12.48 6.02
N VAL A 322 -17.28 11.43 5.54
CA VAL A 322 -17.29 10.10 6.19
C VAL A 322 -16.68 10.17 7.59
N GLN A 323 -15.56 10.88 7.77
CA GLN A 323 -14.93 11.06 9.10
C GLN A 323 -15.88 11.78 10.08
N GLU A 324 -16.54 12.84 9.64
CA GLU A 324 -17.51 13.58 10.45
C GLU A 324 -18.71 12.71 10.86
N LYS A 325 -19.25 11.93 9.93
CA LYS A 325 -20.36 11.00 10.21
C LYS A 325 -19.98 9.94 11.24
N VAL A 326 -18.81 9.31 11.07
CA VAL A 326 -18.31 8.31 12.02
C VAL A 326 -18.06 8.93 13.40
N PHE A 327 -17.46 10.11 13.43
CA PHE A 327 -17.21 10.83 14.69
C PHE A 327 -18.52 11.25 15.38
N ALA A 328 -19.48 11.81 14.65
CA ALA A 328 -20.78 12.19 15.20
C ALA A 328 -21.56 11.01 15.77
N GLN A 329 -21.51 9.84 15.11
CA GLN A 329 -22.25 8.66 15.51
C GLN A 329 -21.59 7.88 16.66
N PHE A 330 -20.25 7.79 16.67
CA PHE A 330 -19.51 6.86 17.53
C PHE A 330 -18.47 7.55 18.42
N GLY A 331 -18.16 8.85 18.21
CA GLY A 331 -17.04 9.53 18.88
C GLY A 331 -15.67 9.01 18.48
N ILE A 332 -15.57 8.25 17.39
CA ILE A 332 -14.33 7.62 16.91
C ILE A 332 -13.82 8.39 15.69
N LYS A 333 -12.57 8.85 15.77
CA LYS A 333 -11.89 9.51 14.64
C LYS A 333 -11.25 8.45 13.74
N LEU A 334 -11.60 8.45 12.45
CA LEU A 334 -10.89 7.67 11.44
C LEU A 334 -9.64 8.40 10.98
N GLU A 335 -8.57 7.66 10.73
CA GLU A 335 -7.32 8.19 10.17
C GLU A 335 -7.20 7.82 8.69
N ILE A 336 -6.83 8.80 7.85
CA ILE A 336 -6.59 8.62 6.42
C ILE A 336 -5.32 7.77 6.25
N GLU A 337 -5.39 6.70 5.46
CA GLU A 337 -4.27 5.78 5.19
C GLU A 337 -3.35 6.27 4.06
N PRO A 338 -3.86 6.78 2.91
CA PRO A 338 -3.01 7.27 1.83
C PRO A 338 -2.26 8.55 2.21
N ASN A 339 -1.11 8.76 1.55
CA ASN A 339 -0.36 10.00 1.71
C ASN A 339 -1.02 11.12 0.90
N LEU A 340 -1.26 12.25 1.53
CA LEU A 340 -1.75 13.47 0.88
C LEU A 340 -0.56 14.29 0.42
N ILE A 341 -0.49 14.62 -0.88
CA ILE A 341 0.64 15.29 -1.51
C ILE A 341 0.17 16.62 -2.12
N GLY A 342 0.79 17.71 -1.70
CA GLY A 342 0.45 19.07 -2.15
C GLY A 342 -0.42 19.82 -1.13
N ASN A 343 -1.05 20.91 -1.56
CA ASN A 343 -1.93 21.73 -0.75
C ASN A 343 -3.40 21.33 -0.96
N PHE A 344 -4.15 21.19 0.13
CA PHE A 344 -5.55 20.82 0.12
C PHE A 344 -6.39 21.80 0.95
#